data_2076bd7ee056cfc19c623a0d7e72c70b
#
_entry.id   2076bd7ee056cfc19c623a0d7e72c70b
#
_cell.length_a   1.000
_cell.length_b   1.000
_cell.length_c   1.000
_cell.angle_alpha   90.00
_cell.angle_beta   90.00
_cell.angle_gamma   90.00
#
_symmetry.space_group_name_H-M   'P 1'
#
loop_
_entity.id
_entity.type
_entity.pdbx_description
1 polymer ?
#
loop_
_entity_poly.entity_id
_entity_poly.type
_entity_poly.pdbx_seq_one_letter_code
_entity_poly.pdbx_strand_id
1 'polypeptide(L)'
;MWFRFLLAALAIFFAGRYLSDLADETADITGLSKGFIGALILGLITSLPELIGTLTAVLFRANTDLGVGNIFGSNLFNIAILAGAVLVFATRIKPGDWIHGSLFTVHMSICVAAFMVMLIHLLRGPSTGWWENLGSITILGFFTAGMWLYSREKSAASVASTKKGQRSLAVNIILIVILGSVVVAAGILLADSCDDIAKNTHMTATFVGSLFMAMATSFPELVVTIRLLEHGNIRMATGNIFGSNLFNLCIIAFVDLMYRGTIFSNVTGPQTVLLATSILMSGLFLIGATIRALRKTSIRLDNIIILVLYLCIYFWLY
;
A
#
# COMPACT_ATOMS: atom_id res chain seq x y z
N MET A 1 16.29 21.43 -6.33
CA MET A 1 15.27 20.43 -6.60
C MET A 1 15.86 19.03 -6.71
N TRP A 2 16.64 18.70 -7.72
CA TRP A 2 17.25 17.37 -7.95
C TRP A 2 18.10 16.83 -6.79
N PHE A 3 18.85 17.70 -6.11
CA PHE A 3 19.65 17.30 -4.95
C PHE A 3 18.78 16.82 -3.78
N ARG A 4 17.66 17.53 -3.48
CA ARG A 4 16.70 17.12 -2.45
C ARG A 4 16.03 15.80 -2.81
N PHE A 5 15.63 15.64 -4.06
CA PHE A 5 15.06 14.40 -4.58
C PHE A 5 16.02 13.22 -4.37
N LEU A 6 17.28 13.36 -4.82
CA LEU A 6 18.28 12.29 -4.70
C LEU A 6 18.59 11.95 -3.23
N LEU A 7 18.72 12.97 -2.37
CA LEU A 7 18.98 12.77 -0.95
C LEU A 7 17.81 12.03 -0.28
N ALA A 8 16.59 12.42 -0.58
CA ALA A 8 15.39 11.76 -0.05
C ALA A 8 15.30 10.31 -0.55
N ALA A 9 15.51 10.06 -1.83
CA ALA A 9 15.50 8.72 -2.40
C ALA A 9 16.56 7.80 -1.76
N LEU A 10 17.78 8.31 -1.55
CA LEU A 10 18.84 7.56 -0.86
C LEU A 10 18.48 7.28 0.60
N ALA A 11 17.92 8.26 1.31
CA ALA A 11 17.49 8.07 2.69
C ALA A 11 16.40 6.96 2.79
N ILE A 12 15.40 6.98 1.90
CA ILE A 12 14.37 5.93 1.84
C ILE A 12 15.00 4.58 1.50
N PHE A 13 15.94 4.54 0.53
CA PHE A 13 16.59 3.31 0.11
C PHE A 13 17.29 2.62 1.28
N PHE A 14 18.11 3.34 2.04
CA PHE A 14 18.82 2.73 3.17
C PHE A 14 17.89 2.45 4.35
N ALA A 15 17.04 3.40 4.73
CA ALA A 15 16.13 3.22 5.87
C ALA A 15 15.09 2.12 5.60
N GLY A 16 14.52 2.05 4.40
CA GLY A 16 13.55 1.02 4.01
C GLY A 16 14.12 -0.40 4.02
N ARG A 17 15.38 -0.58 3.57
CA ARG A 17 16.07 -1.88 3.65
C ARG A 17 16.25 -2.34 5.08
N TYR A 18 16.73 -1.45 5.97
CA TYR A 18 16.87 -1.78 7.39
C TYR A 18 15.54 -2.02 8.08
N LEU A 19 14.52 -1.24 7.74
CA LEU A 19 13.16 -1.41 8.26
C LEU A 19 12.60 -2.79 7.91
N SER A 20 12.83 -3.24 6.69
CA SER A 20 12.44 -4.58 6.22
C SER A 20 13.11 -5.69 7.03
N ASP A 21 14.42 -5.56 7.28
CA ASP A 21 15.19 -6.54 8.05
C ASP A 21 14.73 -6.58 9.53
N LEU A 22 14.43 -5.41 10.14
CA LEU A 22 13.89 -5.32 11.51
C LEU A 22 12.47 -5.89 11.63
N ALA A 23 11.64 -5.70 10.61
CA ALA A 23 10.29 -6.28 10.58
C ALA A 23 10.34 -7.81 10.52
N ASP A 24 11.26 -8.37 9.72
CA ASP A 24 11.47 -9.83 9.65
C ASP A 24 11.95 -10.38 11.00
N GLU A 25 12.92 -9.72 11.64
CA GLU A 25 13.39 -10.06 12.99
C GLU A 25 12.27 -9.94 14.03
N THR A 26 11.43 -8.91 13.94
CA THR A 26 10.29 -8.71 14.84
C THR A 26 9.24 -9.83 14.71
N ALA A 27 8.99 -10.30 13.49
CA ALA A 27 8.12 -11.45 13.26
C ALA A 27 8.67 -12.71 13.94
N ASP A 28 9.98 -12.96 13.82
CA ASP A 28 10.65 -14.10 14.45
C ASP A 28 10.63 -14.03 15.99
N ILE A 29 10.80 -12.82 16.57
CA ILE A 29 10.79 -12.62 18.04
C ILE A 29 9.37 -12.77 18.60
N THR A 30 8.36 -12.20 17.93
CA THR A 30 6.97 -12.17 18.43
C THR A 30 6.19 -13.43 18.13
N GLY A 31 6.63 -14.23 17.15
CA GLY A 31 5.90 -15.40 16.65
C GLY A 31 4.66 -15.03 15.84
N LEU A 32 4.47 -13.74 15.52
CA LEU A 32 3.40 -13.28 14.64
C LEU A 32 3.69 -13.66 13.19
N SER A 33 2.63 -13.80 12.37
CA SER A 33 2.83 -14.16 10.98
C SER A 33 3.57 -13.06 10.22
N LYS A 34 4.50 -13.44 9.32
CA LYS A 34 5.26 -12.48 8.51
C LYS A 34 4.34 -11.61 7.66
N GLY A 35 3.23 -12.17 7.17
CA GLY A 35 2.22 -11.40 6.46
C GLY A 35 1.55 -10.33 7.33
N PHE A 36 1.23 -10.65 8.58
CA PHE A 36 0.65 -9.68 9.52
C PHE A 36 1.62 -8.55 9.86
N ILE A 37 2.89 -8.87 10.16
CA ILE A 37 3.93 -7.85 10.42
C ILE A 37 4.14 -6.97 9.19
N GLY A 38 4.18 -7.55 7.99
CA GLY A 38 4.24 -6.81 6.75
C GLY A 38 3.04 -5.86 6.58
N ALA A 39 1.83 -6.35 6.82
CA ALA A 39 0.62 -5.54 6.65
C ALA A 39 0.49 -4.43 7.70
N LEU A 40 0.77 -4.73 8.98
CA LEU A 40 0.53 -3.78 10.05
C LEU A 40 1.71 -2.82 10.23
N ILE A 41 2.93 -3.33 10.37
CA ILE A 41 4.09 -2.49 10.71
C ILE A 41 4.63 -1.81 9.44
N LEU A 42 4.99 -2.60 8.43
CA LEU A 42 5.57 -2.03 7.21
C LEU A 42 4.53 -1.22 6.45
N GLY A 43 3.35 -1.80 6.21
CA GLY A 43 2.28 -1.12 5.47
C GLY A 43 1.84 0.19 6.13
N LEU A 44 1.73 0.25 7.46
CA LEU A 44 1.43 1.48 8.17
C LEU A 44 2.52 2.55 7.96
N ILE A 45 3.79 2.19 8.22
CA ILE A 45 4.90 3.15 8.22
C ILE A 45 5.15 3.67 6.81
N THR A 46 5.12 2.80 5.82
CA THR A 46 5.40 3.19 4.43
C THR A 46 4.27 4.03 3.83
N SER A 47 3.02 3.90 4.32
CA SER A 47 1.87 4.72 3.88
C SER A 47 1.69 6.03 4.67
N LEU A 48 2.56 6.36 5.62
CA LEU A 48 2.49 7.67 6.30
C LEU A 48 2.75 8.86 5.37
N PRO A 49 3.65 8.79 4.37
CA PRO A 49 3.77 9.85 3.37
C PRO A 49 2.48 10.09 2.59
N GLU A 50 1.75 9.02 2.22
CA GLU A 50 0.43 9.11 1.59
C GLU A 50 -0.59 9.79 2.49
N LEU A 51 -0.62 9.47 3.78
CA LEU A 51 -1.49 10.12 4.75
C LEU A 51 -1.23 11.62 4.78
N ILE A 52 0.02 12.05 4.95
CA ILE A 52 0.39 13.45 5.06
C ILE A 52 0.12 14.19 3.75
N GLY A 53 0.48 13.58 2.61
CA GLY A 53 0.22 14.12 1.28
C GLY A 53 -1.28 14.33 1.03
N THR A 54 -2.10 13.33 1.34
CA THR A 54 -3.56 13.38 1.14
C THR A 54 -4.22 14.37 2.09
N LEU A 55 -3.86 14.39 3.38
CA LEU A 55 -4.34 15.40 4.34
C LEU A 55 -4.02 16.81 3.86
N THR A 56 -2.78 17.03 3.40
CA THR A 56 -2.35 18.33 2.89
C THR A 56 -3.14 18.74 1.65
N ALA A 57 -3.32 17.83 0.69
CA ALA A 57 -4.05 18.11 -0.54
C ALA A 57 -5.52 18.43 -0.26
N VAL A 58 -6.20 17.60 0.53
CA VAL A 58 -7.65 17.70 0.73
C VAL A 58 -8.03 18.80 1.72
N LEU A 59 -7.41 18.81 2.92
CA LEU A 59 -7.85 19.69 4.01
C LEU A 59 -7.21 21.07 3.96
N PHE A 60 -5.95 21.19 3.51
CA PHE A 60 -5.24 22.46 3.52
C PHE A 60 -5.21 23.16 2.16
N ARG A 61 -5.22 22.39 1.05
CA ARG A 61 -5.23 22.96 -0.31
C ARG A 61 -6.59 22.89 -1.01
N ALA A 62 -7.61 22.30 -0.36
CA ALA A 62 -8.95 22.06 -0.91
C ALA A 62 -8.94 21.37 -2.30
N ASN A 63 -7.96 20.51 -2.52
CA ASN A 63 -7.78 19.76 -3.77
C ASN A 63 -8.05 18.27 -3.55
N THR A 64 -9.33 17.89 -3.57
CA THR A 64 -9.78 16.50 -3.40
C THR A 64 -9.29 15.61 -4.53
N ASP A 65 -9.21 16.13 -5.76
CA ASP A 65 -8.76 15.37 -6.94
C ASP A 65 -7.31 14.91 -6.80
N LEU A 66 -6.43 15.78 -6.29
CA LEU A 66 -5.04 15.45 -6.03
C LEU A 66 -4.91 14.40 -4.92
N GLY A 67 -5.65 14.58 -3.81
CA GLY A 67 -5.56 13.68 -2.66
C GLY A 67 -6.14 12.29 -2.94
N VAL A 68 -7.32 12.21 -3.56
CA VAL A 68 -7.94 10.93 -3.96
C VAL A 68 -7.12 10.25 -5.06
N GLY A 69 -6.63 11.04 -6.04
CA GLY A 69 -5.73 10.56 -7.09
C GLY A 69 -4.46 9.93 -6.51
N ASN A 70 -3.84 10.57 -5.50
CA ASN A 70 -2.68 10.03 -4.80
C ASN A 70 -2.96 8.64 -4.22
N ILE A 71 -4.04 8.47 -3.47
CA ILE A 71 -4.38 7.20 -2.81
C ILE A 71 -4.69 6.09 -3.82
N PHE A 72 -5.56 6.36 -4.80
CA PHE A 72 -5.93 5.33 -5.77
C PHE A 72 -4.80 5.00 -6.73
N GLY A 73 -3.97 6.01 -7.06
CA GLY A 73 -2.74 5.82 -7.83
C GLY A 73 -1.71 5.00 -7.08
N SER A 74 -1.48 5.28 -5.78
CA SER A 74 -0.60 4.48 -4.91
C SER A 74 -1.05 3.02 -4.82
N ASN A 75 -2.36 2.77 -4.71
CA ASN A 75 -2.87 1.40 -4.69
C ASN A 75 -2.57 0.64 -5.98
N LEU A 76 -2.72 1.29 -7.14
CA LEU A 76 -2.36 0.70 -8.43
C LEU A 76 -0.85 0.46 -8.55
N PHE A 77 -0.05 1.47 -8.20
CA PHE A 77 1.40 1.40 -8.28
C PHE A 77 1.97 0.32 -7.36
N ASN A 78 1.45 0.19 -6.15
CA ASN A 78 1.82 -0.84 -5.19
C ASN A 78 1.61 -2.25 -5.75
N ILE A 79 0.48 -2.52 -6.42
CA ILE A 79 0.23 -3.82 -7.04
C ILE A 79 1.19 -4.05 -8.22
N ALA A 80 1.48 -3.01 -9.01
CA ALA A 80 2.46 -3.07 -10.09
C ALA A 80 3.89 -3.32 -9.57
N ILE A 81 4.28 -2.67 -8.45
CA ILE A 81 5.55 -2.95 -7.74
C ILE A 81 5.65 -4.42 -7.39
N LEU A 82 4.63 -4.98 -6.74
CA LEU A 82 4.65 -6.38 -6.32
C LEU A 82 4.72 -7.31 -7.53
N ALA A 83 3.91 -7.07 -8.57
CA ALA A 83 3.90 -7.87 -9.78
C ALA A 83 5.27 -7.86 -10.48
N GLY A 84 5.87 -6.69 -10.67
CA GLY A 84 7.20 -6.53 -11.27
C GLY A 84 8.29 -7.20 -10.42
N ALA A 85 8.28 -6.99 -9.12
CA ALA A 85 9.24 -7.59 -8.21
C ALA A 85 9.12 -9.13 -8.16
N VAL A 86 7.90 -9.69 -8.19
CA VAL A 86 7.66 -11.14 -8.29
C VAL A 86 8.23 -11.73 -9.59
N LEU A 87 8.21 -10.98 -10.70
CA LEU A 87 8.84 -11.42 -11.95
C LEU A 87 10.37 -11.41 -11.85
N VAL A 88 10.94 -10.33 -11.32
CA VAL A 88 12.40 -10.17 -11.16
C VAL A 88 12.98 -11.23 -10.21
N PHE A 89 12.35 -11.42 -9.06
CA PHE A 89 12.81 -12.37 -8.03
C PHE A 89 12.17 -13.77 -8.15
N ALA A 90 11.72 -14.13 -9.35
CA ALA A 90 11.01 -15.36 -9.64
C ALA A 90 11.69 -16.63 -9.10
N THR A 91 13.00 -16.69 -9.18
CA THR A 91 13.82 -17.85 -8.76
C THR A 91 13.94 -18.00 -7.25
N ARG A 92 13.70 -16.93 -6.50
CA ARG A 92 13.80 -16.91 -5.03
C ARG A 92 12.49 -17.28 -4.33
N ILE A 93 11.36 -17.24 -5.04
CA ILE A 93 10.02 -17.52 -4.50
C ILE A 93 9.64 -18.96 -4.85
N LYS A 94 9.47 -19.78 -3.83
CA LYS A 94 9.04 -21.19 -4.00
C LYS A 94 7.52 -21.29 -4.10
N PRO A 95 6.96 -22.28 -4.84
CA PRO A 95 5.51 -22.47 -4.92
C PRO A 95 4.81 -22.63 -3.56
N GLY A 96 5.49 -23.25 -2.58
CA GLY A 96 4.95 -23.41 -1.22
C GLY A 96 4.90 -22.13 -0.36
N ASP A 97 5.56 -21.06 -0.80
CA ASP A 97 5.59 -19.80 -0.04
C ASP A 97 4.28 -18.99 -0.20
N TRP A 98 3.41 -19.36 -1.15
CA TRP A 98 2.13 -18.73 -1.45
C TRP A 98 0.97 -19.18 -0.53
N ILE A 99 1.24 -19.89 0.58
CA ILE A 99 0.19 -20.52 1.39
C ILE A 99 -0.49 -19.54 2.35
N HIS A 100 -1.80 -19.57 2.33
CA HIS A 100 -2.91 -19.13 3.21
C HIS A 100 -2.85 -17.73 3.85
N GLY A 101 -1.99 -17.43 4.81
CA GLY A 101 -2.07 -16.18 5.58
C GLY A 101 -1.78 -14.90 4.79
N SER A 102 -0.86 -14.95 3.82
CA SER A 102 -0.48 -13.78 3.03
C SER A 102 -1.58 -13.24 2.11
N LEU A 103 -2.59 -14.04 1.79
CA LEU A 103 -3.69 -13.64 0.92
C LEU A 103 -4.86 -12.98 1.67
N PHE A 104 -4.86 -13.01 3.00
CA PHE A 104 -5.92 -12.39 3.82
C PHE A 104 -6.03 -10.88 3.56
N THR A 105 -4.91 -10.17 3.54
CA THR A 105 -4.88 -8.73 3.26
C THR A 105 -5.31 -8.40 1.84
N VAL A 106 -5.05 -9.30 0.87
CA VAL A 106 -5.54 -9.16 -0.51
C VAL A 106 -7.07 -9.20 -0.55
N HIS A 107 -7.69 -10.19 0.11
CA HIS A 107 -9.15 -10.29 0.18
C HIS A 107 -9.76 -9.07 0.87
N MET A 108 -9.20 -8.65 2.01
CA MET A 108 -9.66 -7.45 2.72
C MET A 108 -9.57 -6.21 1.85
N SER A 109 -8.44 -6.01 1.16
CA SER A 109 -8.23 -4.85 0.27
C SER A 109 -9.27 -4.82 -0.86
N ILE A 110 -9.56 -5.97 -1.48
CA ILE A 110 -10.61 -6.08 -2.51
C ILE A 110 -11.99 -5.74 -1.94
N CYS A 111 -12.35 -6.29 -0.77
CA CYS A 111 -13.65 -6.05 -0.15
C CYS A 111 -13.85 -4.58 0.22
N VAL A 112 -12.84 -3.94 0.83
CA VAL A 112 -12.91 -2.52 1.22
C VAL A 112 -12.96 -1.63 -0.02
N ALA A 113 -12.16 -1.92 -1.05
CA ALA A 113 -12.18 -1.16 -2.30
C ALA A 113 -13.53 -1.28 -3.02
N ALA A 114 -14.11 -2.48 -3.07
CA ALA A 114 -15.43 -2.70 -3.66
C ALA A 114 -16.54 -1.97 -2.88
N PHE A 115 -16.48 -2.00 -1.54
CA PHE A 115 -17.38 -1.22 -0.69
C PHE A 115 -17.24 0.28 -0.93
N MET A 116 -16.01 0.77 -1.10
CA MET A 116 -15.75 2.18 -1.42
C MET A 116 -16.31 2.58 -2.79
N VAL A 117 -16.21 1.73 -3.82
CA VAL A 117 -16.88 1.96 -5.12
C VAL A 117 -18.40 2.08 -4.94
N MET A 118 -18.99 1.22 -4.11
CA MET A 118 -20.42 1.30 -3.79
C MET A 118 -20.76 2.63 -3.11
N LEU A 119 -19.99 3.06 -2.11
CA LEU A 119 -20.20 4.35 -1.43
C LEU A 119 -20.11 5.53 -2.38
N ILE A 120 -19.10 5.56 -3.27
CA ILE A 120 -18.96 6.58 -4.31
C ILE A 120 -20.21 6.67 -5.19
N HIS A 121 -20.81 5.52 -5.51
CA HIS A 121 -22.04 5.48 -6.32
C HIS A 121 -23.28 5.95 -5.55
N LEU A 122 -23.40 5.55 -4.29
CA LEU A 122 -24.57 5.87 -3.45
C LEU A 122 -24.58 7.32 -2.98
N LEU A 123 -23.41 7.91 -2.77
CA LEU A 123 -23.24 9.26 -2.22
C LEU A 123 -23.01 10.33 -3.31
N ARG A 124 -23.18 9.98 -4.58
CA ARG A 124 -23.18 10.96 -5.68
C ARG A 124 -24.35 11.92 -5.56
N GLY A 125 -24.05 13.21 -5.41
CA GLY A 125 -25.03 14.28 -5.34
C GLY A 125 -25.05 14.98 -3.97
N PRO A 126 -25.85 16.05 -3.81
CA PRO A 126 -25.93 16.77 -2.56
C PRO A 126 -26.62 15.89 -1.51
N SER A 127 -25.82 15.34 -0.63
CA SER A 127 -26.29 14.65 0.54
C SER A 127 -25.98 15.50 1.78
N THR A 128 -26.94 15.61 2.67
CA THR A 128 -26.82 16.34 3.93
C THR A 128 -27.43 15.50 5.04
N GLY A 129 -26.66 14.55 5.57
CA GLY A 129 -27.15 13.73 6.63
C GLY A 129 -26.04 13.05 7.43
N TRP A 130 -26.34 12.70 8.68
CA TRP A 130 -25.40 12.02 9.58
C TRP A 130 -24.93 10.66 9.05
N TRP A 131 -25.64 10.03 8.08
CA TRP A 131 -25.26 8.77 7.46
C TRP A 131 -24.07 8.88 6.49
N GLU A 132 -23.68 10.09 6.07
CA GLU A 132 -22.52 10.29 5.19
C GLU A 132 -21.25 9.70 5.79
N ASN A 133 -21.07 9.82 7.09
CA ASN A 133 -19.92 9.31 7.82
C ASN A 133 -19.99 7.81 8.13
N LEU A 134 -21.15 7.17 8.00
CA LEU A 134 -21.29 5.73 8.28
C LEU A 134 -20.41 4.87 7.39
N GLY A 135 -20.25 5.26 6.12
CA GLY A 135 -19.37 4.57 5.20
C GLY A 135 -17.91 4.55 5.68
N SER A 136 -17.40 5.71 6.06
CA SER A 136 -16.04 5.87 6.58
C SER A 136 -15.83 5.13 7.91
N ILE A 137 -16.80 5.22 8.83
CA ILE A 137 -16.76 4.47 10.10
C ILE A 137 -16.76 2.97 9.82
N THR A 138 -17.56 2.50 8.86
CA THR A 138 -17.63 1.09 8.48
C THR A 138 -16.29 0.60 7.91
N ILE A 139 -15.62 1.38 7.06
CA ILE A 139 -14.29 1.04 6.50
C ILE A 139 -13.26 0.91 7.64
N LEU A 140 -13.20 1.89 8.55
CA LEU A 140 -12.28 1.87 9.69
C LEU A 140 -12.56 0.73 10.65
N GLY A 141 -13.84 0.44 10.91
CA GLY A 141 -14.26 -0.69 11.74
C GLY A 141 -13.91 -2.04 11.11
N PHE A 142 -14.12 -2.20 9.80
CA PHE A 142 -13.76 -3.41 9.06
C PHE A 142 -12.24 -3.62 9.04
N PHE A 143 -11.46 -2.54 8.85
CA PHE A 143 -10.00 -2.59 8.94
C PHE A 143 -9.54 -3.07 10.32
N THR A 144 -10.05 -2.44 11.39
CA THR A 144 -9.64 -2.76 12.76
C THR A 144 -10.01 -4.21 13.13
N ALA A 145 -11.24 -4.63 12.81
CA ALA A 145 -11.71 -5.99 13.06
C ALA A 145 -10.90 -7.02 12.25
N GLY A 146 -10.62 -6.71 10.98
CA GLY A 146 -9.81 -7.57 10.11
C GLY A 146 -8.38 -7.71 10.58
N MET A 147 -7.70 -6.62 10.96
CA MET A 147 -6.35 -6.68 11.52
C MET A 147 -6.31 -7.44 12.85
N TRP A 148 -7.34 -7.30 13.69
CA TRP A 148 -7.48 -8.07 14.91
C TRP A 148 -7.64 -9.57 14.63
N LEU A 149 -8.47 -9.96 13.66
CA LEU A 149 -8.60 -11.36 13.24
C LEU A 149 -7.28 -11.89 12.67
N TYR A 150 -6.61 -11.09 11.82
CA TYR A 150 -5.34 -11.47 11.23
C TYR A 150 -4.23 -11.65 12.26
N SER A 151 -4.22 -10.84 13.34
CA SER A 151 -3.25 -10.97 14.43
C SER A 151 -3.33 -12.32 15.16
N ARG A 152 -4.48 -12.99 15.09
CA ARG A 152 -4.70 -14.32 15.70
C ARG A 152 -4.18 -15.47 14.87
N GLU A 153 -3.81 -15.21 13.61
CA GLU A 153 -3.22 -16.22 12.75
C GLU A 153 -1.78 -16.49 13.19
N LYS A 154 -1.60 -17.65 13.84
CA LYS A 154 -0.26 -18.08 14.27
C LYS A 154 0.59 -18.46 13.07
N SER A 155 1.85 -18.07 13.07
CA SER A 155 2.82 -18.55 12.10
C SER A 155 2.88 -20.08 12.16
N ALA A 156 2.60 -20.74 11.04
CA ALA A 156 2.72 -22.20 10.93
C ALA A 156 4.18 -22.72 11.09
N ALA A 157 5.14 -21.83 11.29
CA ALA A 157 6.57 -22.12 11.33
C ALA A 157 7.34 -21.38 12.44
N SER A 158 6.69 -20.98 13.53
CA SER A 158 7.46 -20.55 14.72
C SER A 158 7.87 -21.73 15.58
N VAL A 159 8.67 -22.64 15.03
CA VAL A 159 9.71 -23.21 15.89
C VAL A 159 10.60 -22.01 16.19
N ALA A 160 10.53 -21.52 17.43
CA ALA A 160 11.37 -20.45 17.93
C ALA A 160 12.83 -20.79 17.56
N SER A 161 13.32 -20.25 16.48
CA SER A 161 14.72 -20.28 16.11
C SER A 161 15.38 -19.29 17.08
N THR A 162 15.81 -19.79 18.24
CA THR A 162 16.71 -19.07 19.13
C THR A 162 18.04 -18.88 18.40
N LYS A 163 18.05 -17.98 17.42
CA LYS A 163 19.29 -17.49 16.84
C LYS A 163 19.99 -16.69 17.93
N LYS A 164 21.08 -17.22 18.46
CA LYS A 164 22.00 -16.47 19.30
C LYS A 164 22.37 -15.17 18.58
N GLY A 165 22.00 -14.02 19.15
CA GLY A 165 22.32 -12.69 18.63
C GLY A 165 21.12 -11.82 18.22
N GLN A 166 19.88 -12.26 18.46
CA GLN A 166 18.69 -11.41 18.24
C GLN A 166 18.65 -10.24 19.23
N ARG A 167 18.31 -9.05 18.69
CA ARG A 167 18.06 -7.85 19.50
C ARG A 167 16.84 -8.08 20.39
N SER A 168 16.72 -7.29 21.46
CA SER A 168 15.48 -7.30 22.24
C SER A 168 14.34 -6.66 21.43
N LEU A 169 13.10 -7.11 21.65
CA LEU A 169 11.91 -6.54 20.99
C LEU A 169 11.83 -5.01 21.16
N ALA A 170 12.18 -4.51 22.36
CA ALA A 170 12.18 -3.08 22.64
C ALA A 170 13.15 -2.31 21.74
N VAL A 171 14.36 -2.84 21.54
CA VAL A 171 15.36 -2.22 20.64
C VAL A 171 14.86 -2.22 19.19
N ASN A 172 14.27 -3.33 18.73
CA ASN A 172 13.69 -3.40 17.38
C ASN A 172 12.58 -2.37 17.20
N ILE A 173 11.66 -2.23 18.15
CA ILE A 173 10.59 -1.24 18.10
C ILE A 173 11.15 0.18 18.03
N ILE A 174 12.14 0.52 18.87
CA ILE A 174 12.77 1.85 18.86
C ILE A 174 13.41 2.13 17.48
N LEU A 175 14.15 1.18 16.93
CA LEU A 175 14.79 1.32 15.63
C LEU A 175 13.76 1.44 14.50
N ILE A 176 12.66 0.67 14.56
CA ILE A 176 11.54 0.76 13.61
C ILE A 176 10.92 2.17 13.64
N VAL A 177 10.71 2.75 14.84
CA VAL A 177 10.16 4.11 14.98
C VAL A 177 11.13 5.15 14.41
N ILE A 178 12.43 5.04 14.71
CA ILE A 178 13.45 5.96 14.21
C ILE A 178 13.54 5.89 12.67
N LEU A 179 13.70 4.69 12.12
CA LEU A 179 13.81 4.50 10.67
C LEU A 179 12.52 4.84 9.95
N GLY A 180 11.36 4.53 10.55
CA GLY A 180 10.06 4.94 10.05
C GLY A 180 9.94 6.46 9.96
N SER A 181 10.38 7.18 10.98
CA SER A 181 10.41 8.65 10.97
C SER A 181 11.31 9.21 9.85
N VAL A 182 12.45 8.56 9.58
CA VAL A 182 13.31 8.93 8.46
C VAL A 182 12.61 8.68 7.12
N VAL A 183 11.95 7.53 6.95
CA VAL A 183 11.20 7.19 5.73
C VAL A 183 10.08 8.20 5.49
N VAL A 184 9.33 8.56 6.54
CA VAL A 184 8.25 9.55 6.45
C VAL A 184 8.77 10.93 6.03
N ALA A 185 9.80 11.43 6.73
CA ALA A 185 10.38 12.74 6.42
C ALA A 185 10.96 12.79 4.99
N ALA A 186 11.66 11.74 4.58
CA ALA A 186 12.21 11.63 3.23
C ALA A 186 11.12 11.45 2.17
N GLY A 187 10.04 10.70 2.46
CA GLY A 187 8.89 10.55 1.58
C GLY A 187 8.17 11.87 1.29
N ILE A 188 7.99 12.71 2.32
CA ILE A 188 7.42 14.06 2.16
C ILE A 188 8.32 14.93 1.27
N LEU A 189 9.64 14.93 1.52
CA LEU A 189 10.59 15.69 0.69
C LEU A 189 10.61 15.21 -0.76
N LEU A 190 10.42 13.91 -0.97
CA LEU A 190 10.35 13.32 -2.32
C LEU A 190 9.07 13.77 -3.03
N ALA A 191 7.93 13.71 -2.35
CA ALA A 191 6.63 14.13 -2.86
C ALA A 191 6.62 15.63 -3.23
N ASP A 192 7.14 16.49 -2.35
CA ASP A 192 7.28 17.92 -2.63
C ASP A 192 8.16 18.19 -3.85
N SER A 193 9.24 17.41 -4.02
CA SER A 193 10.13 17.53 -5.18
C SER A 193 9.43 17.12 -6.49
N CYS A 194 8.56 16.11 -6.44
CA CYS A 194 7.76 15.67 -7.59
C CYS A 194 6.64 16.66 -7.92
N ASP A 195 5.99 17.26 -6.90
CA ASP A 195 4.97 18.28 -7.09
C ASP A 195 5.54 19.52 -7.80
N ASP A 196 6.77 19.93 -7.46
CA ASP A 196 7.46 21.02 -8.14
C ASP A 196 7.74 20.71 -9.64
N ILE A 197 7.98 19.45 -9.99
CA ILE A 197 8.12 19.02 -11.39
C ILE A 197 6.77 19.06 -12.09
N ALA A 198 5.73 18.57 -11.46
CA ALA A 198 4.38 18.47 -12.01
C ALA A 198 3.72 19.83 -12.27
N LYS A 199 3.98 20.84 -11.42
CA LYS A 199 3.45 22.21 -11.59
C LYS A 199 3.85 22.89 -12.90
N ASN A 200 4.94 22.45 -13.51
CA ASN A 200 5.40 22.98 -14.80
C ASN A 200 4.80 22.21 -16.00
N THR A 201 3.90 21.27 -15.75
CA THR A 201 3.24 20.47 -16.79
C THR A 201 1.75 20.84 -16.86
N HIS A 202 1.15 20.78 -18.08
CA HIS A 202 -0.29 21.05 -18.29
C HIS A 202 -1.16 19.81 -18.01
N MET A 203 -0.77 18.96 -17.06
CA MET A 203 -1.46 17.71 -16.73
C MET A 203 -2.63 17.92 -15.77
N THR A 204 -3.64 17.05 -15.81
CA THR A 204 -4.76 17.10 -14.86
C THR A 204 -4.32 16.79 -13.43
N ALA A 205 -5.01 17.35 -12.42
CA ALA A 205 -4.71 17.08 -11.00
C ALA A 205 -4.82 15.58 -10.66
N THR A 206 -5.79 14.88 -11.25
CA THR A 206 -5.93 13.42 -11.08
C THR A 206 -4.73 12.67 -11.64
N PHE A 207 -4.23 13.03 -12.84
CA PHE A 207 -3.06 12.38 -13.43
C PHE A 207 -1.79 12.66 -12.62
N VAL A 208 -1.58 13.91 -12.21
CA VAL A 208 -0.43 14.30 -11.37
C VAL A 208 -0.46 13.56 -10.04
N GLY A 209 -1.63 13.52 -9.37
CA GLY A 209 -1.79 12.80 -8.11
C GLY A 209 -1.57 11.30 -8.25
N SER A 210 -2.22 10.69 -9.25
CA SER A 210 -2.18 9.23 -9.43
C SER A 210 -0.86 8.69 -9.98
N LEU A 211 -0.05 9.49 -10.66
CA LEU A 211 1.22 9.05 -11.21
C LEU A 211 2.40 9.60 -10.40
N PHE A 212 2.63 10.92 -10.45
CA PHE A 212 3.86 11.48 -9.88
C PHE A 212 3.86 11.45 -8.36
N MET A 213 2.79 11.90 -7.73
CA MET A 213 2.70 11.92 -6.28
C MET A 213 2.63 10.50 -5.73
N ALA A 214 1.81 9.62 -6.33
CA ALA A 214 1.71 8.22 -5.93
C ALA A 214 3.05 7.47 -6.06
N MET A 215 3.79 7.66 -7.17
CA MET A 215 5.12 7.05 -7.32
C MET A 215 6.12 7.54 -6.27
N ALA A 216 6.06 8.83 -5.94
CA ALA A 216 6.96 9.43 -4.95
C ALA A 216 6.65 8.93 -3.54
N THR A 217 5.38 8.93 -3.14
CA THR A 217 4.97 8.50 -1.80
C THR A 217 5.10 6.99 -1.61
N SER A 218 4.87 6.19 -2.66
CA SER A 218 5.02 4.72 -2.61
C SER A 218 6.46 4.23 -2.91
N PHE A 219 7.44 5.13 -2.99
CA PHE A 219 8.84 4.72 -3.13
C PHE A 219 9.37 3.89 -1.93
N PRO A 220 8.95 4.16 -0.68
CA PRO A 220 9.26 3.28 0.45
C PRO A 220 8.77 1.85 0.26
N GLU A 221 7.54 1.66 -0.23
CA GLU A 221 6.97 0.34 -0.52
C GLU A 221 7.79 -0.43 -1.53
N LEU A 222 8.26 0.25 -2.59
CA LEU A 222 9.14 -0.34 -3.60
C LEU A 222 10.42 -0.88 -2.97
N VAL A 223 11.12 -0.06 -2.18
CA VAL A 223 12.40 -0.43 -1.56
C VAL A 223 12.22 -1.59 -0.58
N VAL A 224 11.20 -1.52 0.28
CA VAL A 224 10.89 -2.57 1.26
C VAL A 224 10.50 -3.88 0.54
N THR A 225 9.64 -3.82 -0.47
CA THR A 225 9.20 -5.00 -1.22
C THR A 225 10.36 -5.69 -1.94
N ILE A 226 11.24 -4.92 -2.60
CA ILE A 226 12.45 -5.46 -3.23
C ILE A 226 13.32 -6.18 -2.18
N ARG A 227 13.58 -5.55 -1.04
CA ARG A 227 14.40 -6.13 0.03
C ARG A 227 13.81 -7.44 0.54
N LEU A 228 12.50 -7.49 0.79
CA LEU A 228 11.81 -8.70 1.23
C LEU A 228 11.92 -9.84 0.21
N LEU A 229 11.78 -9.54 -1.08
CA LEU A 229 11.87 -10.53 -2.15
C LEU A 229 13.32 -10.95 -2.45
N GLU A 230 14.30 -10.10 -2.22
CA GLU A 230 15.73 -10.49 -2.20
C GLU A 230 15.98 -11.65 -1.23
N HIS A 231 15.24 -11.70 -0.12
CA HIS A 231 15.29 -12.78 0.88
C HIS A 231 14.25 -13.89 0.66
N GLY A 232 13.50 -13.85 -0.44
CA GLY A 232 12.43 -14.82 -0.75
C GLY A 232 11.19 -14.70 0.15
N ASN A 233 11.04 -13.60 0.88
CA ASN A 233 9.94 -13.42 1.85
C ASN A 233 8.69 -12.83 1.18
N ILE A 234 8.07 -13.61 0.29
CA ILE A 234 6.87 -13.19 -0.46
C ILE A 234 5.68 -12.92 0.46
N ARG A 235 5.56 -13.61 1.59
CA ARG A 235 4.44 -13.42 2.53
C ARG A 235 4.46 -12.02 3.13
N MET A 236 5.63 -11.57 3.59
CA MET A 236 5.77 -10.23 4.16
C MET A 236 5.68 -9.15 3.07
N ALA A 237 6.22 -9.40 1.87
CA ALA A 237 6.10 -8.50 0.72
C ALA A 237 4.63 -8.30 0.30
N THR A 238 3.84 -9.37 0.22
CA THR A 238 2.40 -9.30 -0.05
C THR A 238 1.67 -8.57 1.07
N GLY A 239 2.02 -8.87 2.33
CA GLY A 239 1.50 -8.16 3.51
C GLY A 239 1.78 -6.67 3.44
N ASN A 240 3.03 -6.27 3.17
CA ASN A 240 3.42 -4.86 3.02
C ASN A 240 2.56 -4.15 1.96
N ILE A 241 2.51 -4.67 0.75
CA ILE A 241 1.79 -4.04 -0.38
C ILE A 241 0.28 -3.96 -0.13
N PHE A 242 -0.37 -5.08 0.20
CA PHE A 242 -1.82 -5.06 0.41
C PHE A 242 -2.22 -4.48 1.76
N GLY A 243 -1.33 -4.49 2.75
CA GLY A 243 -1.47 -3.74 3.99
C GLY A 243 -1.46 -2.24 3.74
N SER A 244 -0.49 -1.73 2.95
CA SER A 244 -0.44 -0.33 2.50
C SER A 244 -1.69 0.03 1.70
N ASN A 245 -2.12 -0.80 0.75
CA ASN A 245 -3.33 -0.53 -0.02
C ASN A 245 -4.58 -0.44 0.85
N LEU A 246 -4.71 -1.33 1.82
CA LEU A 246 -5.82 -1.31 2.77
C LEU A 246 -5.75 -0.07 3.68
N PHE A 247 -4.54 0.29 4.14
CA PHE A 247 -4.33 1.49 4.94
C PHE A 247 -4.62 2.77 4.14
N ASN A 248 -4.26 2.81 2.88
CA ASN A 248 -4.57 3.89 1.95
C ASN A 248 -6.09 4.12 1.82
N LEU A 249 -6.89 3.06 1.73
CA LEU A 249 -8.35 3.19 1.74
C LEU A 249 -8.87 3.72 3.09
N CYS A 250 -8.23 3.34 4.20
CA CYS A 250 -8.52 3.90 5.52
C CYS A 250 -8.14 5.38 5.62
N ILE A 251 -7.08 5.84 4.92
CA ILE A 251 -6.73 7.27 4.84
C ILE A 251 -7.89 8.06 4.22
N ILE A 252 -8.48 7.60 3.12
CA ILE A 252 -9.65 8.27 2.53
C ILE A 252 -10.80 8.34 3.53
N ALA A 253 -11.12 7.24 4.21
CA ALA A 253 -12.18 7.21 5.22
C ALA A 253 -11.88 8.15 6.40
N PHE A 254 -10.63 8.21 6.86
CA PHE A 254 -10.19 9.11 7.93
C PHE A 254 -10.29 10.59 7.53
N VAL A 255 -9.83 10.93 6.32
CA VAL A 255 -9.90 12.29 5.79
C VAL A 255 -11.35 12.71 5.52
N ASP A 256 -12.21 11.77 5.08
CA ASP A 256 -13.65 12.00 4.91
C ASP A 256 -14.33 12.43 6.21
N LEU A 257 -13.99 11.79 7.35
CA LEU A 257 -14.50 12.18 8.66
C LEU A 257 -14.10 13.60 9.10
N MET A 258 -13.00 14.12 8.54
CA MET A 258 -12.51 15.49 8.81
C MET A 258 -13.00 16.48 7.75
N TYR A 259 -13.56 16.03 6.65
CA TYR A 259 -14.03 16.83 5.54
C TYR A 259 -15.44 17.39 5.83
N ARG A 260 -15.76 18.57 5.30
CA ARG A 260 -17.13 19.13 5.39
C ARG A 260 -18.00 18.51 4.29
N GLY A 261 -18.93 17.66 4.66
CA GLY A 261 -19.69 16.80 3.75
C GLY A 261 -18.98 15.45 3.56
N THR A 262 -19.03 14.86 2.39
CA THR A 262 -18.32 13.62 2.10
C THR A 262 -17.41 13.75 0.88
N ILE A 263 -16.19 13.20 0.99
CA ILE A 263 -15.24 13.13 -0.13
C ILE A 263 -15.81 12.25 -1.25
N PHE A 264 -16.59 11.22 -0.91
CA PHE A 264 -17.14 10.27 -1.87
C PHE A 264 -18.03 10.93 -2.93
N SER A 265 -18.72 12.04 -2.59
CA SER A 265 -19.52 12.80 -3.54
C SER A 265 -18.68 13.54 -4.60
N ASN A 266 -17.41 13.82 -4.28
CA ASN A 266 -16.49 14.56 -5.14
C ASN A 266 -15.58 13.66 -5.98
N VAL A 267 -15.66 12.33 -5.81
CA VAL A 267 -14.85 11.37 -6.56
C VAL A 267 -15.26 11.38 -8.03
N THR A 268 -14.31 11.64 -8.90
CA THR A 268 -14.52 11.74 -10.36
C THR A 268 -14.60 10.35 -11.03
N GLY A 269 -15.12 10.34 -12.28
CA GLY A 269 -15.15 9.12 -13.09
C GLY A 269 -13.77 8.46 -13.25
N PRO A 270 -12.73 9.22 -13.68
CA PRO A 270 -11.35 8.70 -13.77
C PRO A 270 -10.84 8.08 -12.47
N GLN A 271 -11.07 8.71 -11.33
CA GLN A 271 -10.68 8.16 -10.02
C GLN A 271 -11.42 6.86 -9.68
N THR A 272 -12.71 6.78 -10.00
CA THR A 272 -13.49 5.54 -9.84
C THR A 272 -12.91 4.42 -10.71
N VAL A 273 -12.46 4.72 -11.92
CA VAL A 273 -11.80 3.76 -12.82
C VAL A 273 -10.46 3.30 -12.24
N LEU A 274 -9.65 4.20 -11.66
CA LEU A 274 -8.41 3.82 -10.96
C LEU A 274 -8.70 2.81 -9.84
N LEU A 275 -9.69 3.09 -8.99
CA LEU A 275 -10.07 2.21 -7.89
C LEU A 275 -10.59 0.85 -8.40
N ALA A 276 -11.46 0.85 -9.42
CA ALA A 276 -11.96 -0.38 -10.04
C ALA A 276 -10.83 -1.20 -10.69
N THR A 277 -9.86 -0.54 -11.32
CA THR A 277 -8.67 -1.20 -11.89
C THR A 277 -7.81 -1.82 -10.79
N SER A 278 -7.66 -1.17 -9.63
CA SER A 278 -6.94 -1.74 -8.50
C SER A 278 -7.61 -3.01 -7.96
N ILE A 279 -8.94 -3.07 -7.95
CA ILE A 279 -9.70 -4.29 -7.60
C ILE A 279 -9.41 -5.41 -8.61
N LEU A 280 -9.46 -5.09 -9.90
CA LEU A 280 -9.18 -6.07 -10.97
C LEU A 280 -7.75 -6.61 -10.86
N MET A 281 -6.76 -5.75 -10.71
CA MET A 281 -5.35 -6.15 -10.55
C MET A 281 -5.13 -6.99 -9.29
N SER A 282 -5.77 -6.61 -8.17
CA SER A 282 -5.73 -7.40 -6.93
C SER A 282 -6.35 -8.79 -7.11
N GLY A 283 -7.49 -8.87 -7.81
CA GLY A 283 -8.15 -10.13 -8.14
C GLY A 283 -7.29 -11.03 -9.02
N LEU A 284 -6.64 -10.48 -10.04
CA LEU A 284 -5.69 -11.21 -10.90
C LEU A 284 -4.50 -11.75 -10.10
N PHE A 285 -3.92 -10.92 -9.23
CA PHE A 285 -2.85 -11.35 -8.33
C PHE A 285 -3.31 -12.49 -7.40
N LEU A 286 -4.50 -12.38 -6.82
CA LEU A 286 -5.09 -13.40 -5.95
C LEU A 286 -5.29 -14.73 -6.67
N ILE A 287 -5.87 -14.69 -7.88
CA ILE A 287 -6.07 -15.88 -8.72
C ILE A 287 -4.72 -16.52 -9.05
N GLY A 288 -3.76 -15.73 -9.52
CA GLY A 288 -2.42 -16.23 -9.87
C GLY A 288 -1.69 -16.82 -8.68
N ALA A 289 -1.73 -16.16 -7.51
CA ALA A 289 -1.14 -16.66 -6.27
C ALA A 289 -1.79 -17.98 -5.83
N THR A 290 -3.13 -18.07 -5.90
CA THR A 290 -3.88 -19.30 -5.57
C THR A 290 -3.53 -20.45 -6.51
N ILE A 291 -3.44 -20.20 -7.83
CA ILE A 291 -3.05 -21.23 -8.81
C ILE A 291 -1.63 -21.72 -8.52
N ARG A 292 -0.69 -20.82 -8.22
CA ARG A 292 0.69 -21.20 -7.86
C ARG A 292 0.73 -22.06 -6.60
N ALA A 293 -0.05 -21.68 -5.58
CA ALA A 293 -0.14 -22.46 -4.33
C ALA A 293 -0.68 -23.88 -4.57
N LEU A 294 -1.79 -24.01 -5.32
CA LEU A 294 -2.48 -25.29 -5.54
C LEU A 294 -1.75 -26.19 -6.52
N ARG A 295 -1.29 -25.64 -7.64
CA ARG A 295 -0.67 -26.43 -8.74
C ARG A 295 0.85 -26.50 -8.67
N LYS A 296 1.47 -25.84 -7.68
CA LYS A 296 2.93 -25.75 -7.52
C LYS A 296 3.65 -25.31 -8.81
N THR A 297 2.99 -24.45 -9.60
CA THR A 297 3.50 -23.96 -10.88
C THR A 297 4.32 -22.70 -10.69
N SER A 298 5.26 -22.45 -11.62
CA SER A 298 6.05 -21.21 -11.69
C SER A 298 5.49 -20.18 -12.67
N ILE A 299 4.34 -20.45 -13.30
CA ILE A 299 3.72 -19.55 -14.28
C ILE A 299 3.28 -18.24 -13.59
N ARG A 300 3.60 -17.10 -14.20
CA ARG A 300 3.39 -15.74 -13.67
C ARG A 300 2.74 -14.81 -14.72
N LEU A 301 1.88 -15.34 -15.57
CA LEU A 301 1.15 -14.55 -16.57
C LEU A 301 0.28 -13.46 -15.95
N ASP A 302 -0.29 -13.72 -14.78
CA ASP A 302 -1.04 -12.75 -13.98
C ASP A 302 -0.22 -11.47 -13.72
N ASN A 303 1.05 -11.60 -13.34
CA ASN A 303 1.91 -10.45 -13.07
C ASN A 303 2.22 -9.64 -14.34
N ILE A 304 2.39 -10.31 -15.49
CA ILE A 304 2.57 -9.62 -16.77
C ILE A 304 1.29 -8.85 -17.14
N ILE A 305 0.12 -9.49 -17.00
CA ILE A 305 -1.18 -8.85 -17.28
C ILE A 305 -1.38 -7.64 -16.36
N ILE A 306 -1.03 -7.74 -15.07
CA ILE A 306 -1.11 -6.63 -14.11
C ILE A 306 -0.26 -5.44 -14.59
N LEU A 307 0.99 -5.67 -15.02
CA LEU A 307 1.86 -4.60 -15.52
C LEU A 307 1.32 -3.96 -16.80
N VAL A 308 0.76 -4.77 -17.71
CA VAL A 308 0.13 -4.24 -18.94
C VAL A 308 -1.09 -3.40 -18.58
N LEU A 309 -1.97 -3.86 -17.68
CA LEU A 309 -3.12 -3.09 -17.22
C LEU A 309 -2.71 -1.77 -16.58
N TYR A 310 -1.64 -1.78 -15.75
CA TYR A 310 -1.09 -0.57 -15.15
C TYR A 310 -0.67 0.45 -16.21
N LEU A 311 0.05 0.02 -17.23
CA LEU A 311 0.46 0.92 -18.32
C LEU A 311 -0.73 1.41 -19.14
N CYS A 312 -1.68 0.53 -19.47
CA CYS A 312 -2.86 0.87 -20.26
C CYS A 312 -3.73 1.92 -19.55
N ILE A 313 -3.92 1.84 -18.22
CA ILE A 313 -4.76 2.80 -17.50
C ILE A 313 -4.13 4.20 -17.52
N TYR A 314 -2.81 4.30 -17.37
CA TYR A 314 -2.14 5.60 -17.44
C TYR A 314 -2.08 6.18 -18.86
N PHE A 315 -1.97 5.33 -19.88
CA PHE A 315 -2.11 5.76 -21.27
C PHE A 315 -3.53 6.27 -21.58
N TRP A 316 -4.55 5.67 -20.97
CA TRP A 316 -5.93 6.14 -21.10
C TRP A 316 -6.20 7.43 -20.31
N LEU A 317 -5.53 7.63 -19.19
CA LEU A 317 -5.72 8.79 -18.30
C LEU A 317 -5.02 10.05 -18.85
N TYR A 318 -3.92 9.86 -19.62
CA TYR A 318 -3.15 10.93 -20.27
C TYR A 318 -3.86 11.43 -21.51
#